data_11afdcc5bfb2914d550d6db7e7a12578
#
_entry.id   11afdcc5bfb2914d550d6db7e7a12578
#
_cell.length_a   1.000
_cell.length_b   1.000
_cell.length_c   1.000
_cell.angle_alpha   90.00
_cell.angle_beta   90.00
_cell.angle_gamma   90.00
#
_symmetry.space_group_name_H-M   'P 1'
#
loop_
_entity.id
_entity.type
_entity.pdbx_description
1 polymer ?
#
loop_
_entity_poly.entity_id
_entity_poly.type
_entity_poly.pdbx_seq_one_letter_code
_entity_poly.pdbx_strand_id
1 'polypeptide(L)'
;MMCWEKKGLIYKPPFDGSWKDNSALTPTAIQIEDSVIRVYASFRDQSGVGRIGYVDVDADNPKDIIGVSEEPVLDIGSPGMFDDNGMILGDLVHVDDNLYMYYVGFQIVSKVKFLAYSGLAISRDGGNSFDRFSSTPVMDRCEEAKYIRAIHSVRYENGRFRVWYATG
;
A
#
# COMPACT_ATOMS: atom_id res chain seq x y z
N MET A 1 11.64 3.12 -29.39
CA MET A 1 11.04 1.83 -28.94
C MET A 1 11.36 1.69 -27.46
N MET A 2 10.36 1.52 -26.61
CA MET A 2 10.60 1.34 -25.16
C MET A 2 11.19 -0.07 -24.97
N CYS A 3 12.34 -0.16 -24.28
CA CYS A 3 13.00 -1.44 -24.00
C CYS A 3 13.00 -1.67 -22.48
N TRP A 4 12.54 -2.83 -22.05
CA TRP A 4 12.54 -3.21 -20.64
C TRP A 4 13.82 -3.98 -20.29
N GLU A 5 14.52 -3.53 -19.25
CA GLU A 5 15.69 -4.19 -18.70
C GLU A 5 15.39 -4.68 -17.27
N LYS A 6 15.57 -5.98 -17.02
CA LYS A 6 15.43 -6.55 -15.69
C LYS A 6 16.66 -6.26 -14.85
N LYS A 7 16.53 -5.50 -13.78
CA LYS A 7 17.62 -5.16 -12.85
C LYS A 7 17.86 -6.22 -11.76
N GLY A 8 16.98 -7.23 -11.64
CA GLY A 8 17.04 -8.27 -10.61
C GLY A 8 16.32 -7.88 -9.33
N LEU A 9 16.66 -8.54 -8.22
CA LEU A 9 16.08 -8.24 -6.91
C LEU A 9 16.68 -6.92 -6.40
N ILE A 10 15.82 -5.98 -6.05
CA ILE A 10 16.19 -4.66 -5.53
C ILE A 10 16.26 -4.69 -4.01
N TYR A 11 15.21 -5.18 -3.36
CA TYR A 11 15.11 -5.19 -1.89
C TYR A 11 14.65 -6.55 -1.37
N LYS A 12 15.22 -6.96 -0.24
CA LYS A 12 14.82 -8.15 0.50
C LYS A 12 14.62 -7.75 1.97
N PRO A 13 13.48 -8.08 2.58
CA PRO A 13 13.24 -7.84 4.00
C PRO A 13 14.29 -8.47 4.89
N PRO A 14 14.57 -7.89 6.07
CA PRO A 14 15.72 -8.26 6.91
C PRO A 14 15.58 -9.61 7.63
N PHE A 15 14.37 -10.13 7.82
CA PHE A 15 14.08 -11.34 8.63
C PHE A 15 14.58 -11.20 10.07
N ASP A 16 14.30 -10.08 10.71
CA ASP A 16 14.81 -9.68 12.02
C ASP A 16 13.75 -9.64 13.13
N GLY A 17 12.53 -10.07 12.84
CA GLY A 17 11.41 -10.07 13.78
C GLY A 17 10.69 -8.73 13.90
N SER A 18 11.05 -7.73 13.10
CA SER A 18 10.38 -6.43 13.06
C SER A 18 9.02 -6.48 12.34
N TRP A 19 8.32 -5.34 12.30
CA TRP A 19 7.07 -5.20 11.55
C TRP A 19 7.24 -5.43 10.02
N LYS A 20 8.46 -5.31 9.52
CA LYS A 20 8.87 -5.53 8.12
C LYS A 20 9.75 -6.78 7.97
N ASP A 21 9.52 -7.79 8.80
CA ASP A 21 10.33 -9.01 8.89
C ASP A 21 10.41 -9.75 7.57
N ASN A 22 9.28 -9.94 6.91
CA ASN A 22 9.23 -10.69 5.65
C ASN A 22 8.28 -10.07 4.65
N SER A 23 8.38 -10.50 3.40
CA SER A 23 7.55 -10.07 2.26
C SER A 23 7.66 -8.57 1.97
N ALA A 24 7.66 -8.20 0.72
CA ALA A 24 7.42 -6.87 0.20
C ALA A 24 6.43 -7.02 -0.95
N LEU A 25 5.15 -6.80 -0.66
CA LEU A 25 4.03 -7.14 -1.54
C LEU A 25 3.48 -5.88 -2.22
N THR A 26 2.91 -6.07 -3.41
CA THR A 26 2.17 -5.03 -4.13
C THR A 26 2.93 -3.69 -4.21
N PRO A 27 4.18 -3.67 -4.73
CA PRO A 27 4.97 -2.44 -4.77
C PRO A 27 4.39 -1.42 -5.74
N THR A 28 4.37 -0.15 -5.32
CA THR A 28 4.04 1.01 -6.17
C THR A 28 5.13 2.05 -6.02
N ALA A 29 5.71 2.49 -7.13
CA ALA A 29 6.82 3.43 -7.16
C ALA A 29 6.34 4.84 -7.50
N ILE A 30 6.87 5.83 -6.79
CA ILE A 30 6.67 7.26 -7.05
C ILE A 30 8.03 7.95 -7.01
N GLN A 31 8.32 8.78 -7.99
CA GLN A 31 9.48 9.65 -7.94
C GLN A 31 9.19 10.81 -6.99
N ILE A 32 9.99 10.93 -5.93
CA ILE A 32 9.83 11.98 -4.91
C ILE A 32 10.80 13.14 -5.09
N GLU A 33 11.96 12.85 -5.69
CA GLU A 33 13.01 13.82 -6.06
C GLU A 33 13.63 13.38 -7.38
N ASP A 34 14.40 14.27 -8.03
CA ASP A 34 15.05 13.95 -9.32
C ASP A 34 15.92 12.69 -9.26
N SER A 35 16.60 12.48 -8.12
CA SER A 35 17.48 11.33 -7.88
C SER A 35 16.87 10.21 -7.05
N VAL A 36 15.63 10.33 -6.54
CA VAL A 36 15.05 9.38 -5.60
C VAL A 36 13.70 8.86 -6.05
N ILE A 37 13.60 7.54 -6.16
CA ILE A 37 12.34 6.84 -6.35
C ILE A 37 11.96 6.18 -5.02
N ARG A 38 10.79 6.52 -4.49
CA ARG A 38 10.20 5.85 -3.33
C ARG A 38 9.30 4.71 -3.78
N VAL A 39 9.59 3.52 -3.30
CA VAL A 39 8.81 2.30 -3.57
C VAL A 39 8.03 1.95 -2.31
N TYR A 40 6.76 2.25 -2.28
CA TYR A 40 5.87 1.80 -1.22
C TYR A 40 5.55 0.32 -1.41
N ALA A 41 5.49 -0.42 -0.32
CA ALA A 41 5.12 -1.83 -0.33
C ALA A 41 4.47 -2.24 0.99
N SER A 42 3.79 -3.37 0.96
CA SER A 42 3.26 -3.99 2.18
C SER A 42 4.25 -4.99 2.72
N PHE A 43 4.72 -4.76 3.91
CA PHE A 43 5.61 -5.66 4.64
C PHE A 43 4.80 -6.46 5.66
N ARG A 44 5.27 -7.66 5.98
CA ARG A 44 4.63 -8.52 6.98
C ARG A 44 5.58 -8.76 8.15
N ASP A 45 5.00 -8.74 9.35
CA ASP A 45 5.65 -9.26 10.54
C ASP A 45 5.65 -10.81 10.55
N GLN A 46 6.23 -11.42 11.58
CA GLN A 46 6.28 -12.87 11.74
C GLN A 46 4.89 -13.53 11.85
N SER A 47 3.88 -12.79 12.29
CA SER A 47 2.49 -13.27 12.38
C SER A 47 1.76 -13.17 11.03
N GLY A 48 2.40 -12.59 10.01
CA GLY A 48 1.81 -12.39 8.68
C GLY A 48 0.91 -11.15 8.58
N VAL A 49 0.91 -10.30 9.61
CA VAL A 49 0.15 -9.04 9.61
C VAL A 49 0.89 -8.01 8.76
N GLY A 50 0.20 -7.51 7.73
CA GLY A 50 0.75 -6.55 6.76
C GLY A 50 0.60 -5.11 7.21
N ARG A 51 1.65 -4.31 7.00
CA ARG A 51 1.67 -2.86 7.18
C ARG A 51 2.32 -2.22 5.97
N ILE A 52 2.07 -0.94 5.72
CA ILE A 52 2.64 -0.25 4.56
C ILE A 52 3.82 0.59 5.00
N GLY A 53 4.93 0.44 4.29
CA GLY A 53 6.12 1.24 4.40
C GLY A 53 6.73 1.52 3.03
N TYR A 54 7.98 1.98 2.99
CA TYR A 54 8.67 2.26 1.74
C TYR A 54 10.15 1.87 1.77
N VAL A 55 10.70 1.78 0.58
CA VAL A 55 12.13 1.73 0.29
C VAL A 55 12.45 2.86 -0.68
N ASP A 56 13.40 3.72 -0.34
CA ASP A 56 13.93 4.75 -1.22
C ASP A 56 15.14 4.21 -1.97
N VAL A 57 15.14 4.34 -3.28
CA VAL A 57 16.20 3.89 -4.16
C VAL A 57 16.72 5.02 -5.03
N ASP A 58 17.97 4.92 -5.46
CA ASP A 58 18.55 5.83 -6.43
C ASP A 58 17.85 5.67 -7.80
N ALA A 59 17.49 6.79 -8.44
CA ALA A 59 16.72 6.77 -9.68
C ALA A 59 17.55 6.26 -10.89
N ASP A 60 18.85 6.47 -10.88
CA ASP A 60 19.76 6.02 -11.95
C ASP A 60 20.16 4.55 -11.73
N ASN A 61 20.37 4.15 -10.48
CA ASN A 61 20.69 2.77 -10.11
C ASN A 61 19.78 2.24 -8.99
N PRO A 62 18.59 1.72 -9.31
CA PRO A 62 17.62 1.26 -8.29
C PRO A 62 18.09 0.15 -7.37
N LYS A 63 19.30 -0.40 -7.57
CA LYS A 63 19.92 -1.35 -6.60
C LYS A 63 20.55 -0.66 -5.40
N ASP A 64 20.81 0.64 -5.52
CA ASP A 64 21.38 1.44 -4.46
C ASP A 64 20.22 1.92 -3.55
N ILE A 65 20.09 1.27 -2.39
CA ILE A 65 19.10 1.60 -1.37
C ILE A 65 19.57 2.85 -0.62
N ILE A 66 18.79 3.92 -0.71
CA ILE A 66 19.04 5.20 -0.01
C ILE A 66 18.50 5.13 1.42
N GLY A 67 17.32 4.53 1.58
CA GLY A 67 16.68 4.42 2.89
C GLY A 67 15.51 3.43 2.89
N VAL A 68 15.08 3.08 4.08
CA VAL A 68 13.90 2.24 4.32
C VAL A 68 13.14 2.84 5.49
N SER A 69 11.81 2.93 5.41
CA SER A 69 11.01 3.44 6.51
C SER A 69 11.28 2.69 7.82
N GLU A 70 11.58 3.41 8.88
CA GLU A 70 11.81 2.82 10.21
C GLU A 70 10.49 2.33 10.79
N GLU A 71 9.45 3.15 10.70
CA GLU A 71 8.08 2.85 11.11
C GLU A 71 7.15 2.69 9.89
N PRO A 72 5.99 2.02 10.02
CA PRO A 72 4.99 2.01 8.98
C PRO A 72 4.51 3.44 8.65
N VAL A 73 4.40 3.76 7.36
CA VAL A 73 3.74 5.02 6.93
C VAL A 73 2.23 4.96 7.10
N LEU A 74 1.69 3.73 7.17
CA LEU A 74 0.31 3.42 7.57
C LEU A 74 0.32 2.10 8.33
N ASP A 75 0.05 2.17 9.63
CA ASP A 75 -0.07 1.01 10.52
C ASP A 75 -1.50 0.45 10.51
N ILE A 76 -1.72 -0.73 11.10
CA ILE A 76 -3.04 -1.37 11.23
C ILE A 76 -4.03 -0.49 11.98
N GLY A 77 -5.31 -0.69 11.71
CA GLY A 77 -6.40 -0.02 12.41
C GLY A 77 -6.56 -0.48 13.86
N SER A 78 -7.27 0.33 14.64
CA SER A 78 -7.69 -0.06 15.99
C SER A 78 -8.63 -1.27 15.94
N PRO A 79 -8.69 -2.10 17.00
CA PRO A 79 -9.59 -3.25 17.06
C PRO A 79 -11.02 -2.91 16.64
N GLY A 80 -11.57 -3.68 15.72
CA GLY A 80 -12.89 -3.48 15.13
C GLY A 80 -12.92 -2.65 13.85
N MET A 81 -11.83 -2.00 13.46
CA MET A 81 -11.71 -1.38 12.16
C MET A 81 -11.55 -2.45 11.07
N PHE A 82 -11.89 -2.09 9.82
CA PHE A 82 -11.85 -3.05 8.70
C PHE A 82 -10.43 -3.53 8.32
N ASP A 83 -9.40 -2.88 8.86
CA ASP A 83 -7.98 -3.13 8.59
C ASP A 83 -7.19 -3.49 9.86
N ASP A 84 -7.88 -3.97 10.90
CA ASP A 84 -7.29 -4.31 12.21
C ASP A 84 -6.42 -5.58 12.19
N ASN A 85 -6.50 -6.38 11.12
CA ASN A 85 -5.70 -7.60 10.94
C ASN A 85 -4.71 -7.52 9.78
N GLY A 86 -4.34 -6.32 9.39
CA GLY A 86 -3.35 -6.06 8.35
C GLY A 86 -3.92 -5.42 7.12
N MET A 87 -3.01 -5.02 6.23
CA MET A 87 -3.36 -4.39 4.97
C MET A 87 -2.35 -4.69 3.87
N ILE A 88 -2.78 -4.48 2.64
CA ILE A 88 -1.89 -4.42 1.48
C ILE A 88 -2.14 -3.14 0.70
N LEU A 89 -1.07 -2.64 0.08
CA LEU A 89 -1.14 -1.48 -0.81
C LEU A 89 -1.94 -1.85 -2.06
N GLY A 90 -2.85 -0.99 -2.46
CA GLY A 90 -3.53 -1.04 -3.75
C GLY A 90 -2.81 -0.16 -4.76
N ASP A 91 -2.94 1.15 -4.62
CA ASP A 91 -2.30 2.12 -5.53
C ASP A 91 -2.12 3.48 -4.86
N LEU A 92 -1.29 4.33 -5.48
CA LEU A 92 -1.02 5.69 -5.06
C LEU A 92 -1.30 6.66 -6.22
N VAL A 93 -1.90 7.79 -5.91
CA VAL A 93 -2.18 8.82 -6.92
C VAL A 93 -2.06 10.22 -6.33
N HIS A 94 -1.41 11.12 -7.07
CA HIS A 94 -1.38 12.54 -6.72
C HIS A 94 -2.72 13.19 -7.00
N VAL A 95 -3.22 13.94 -6.02
CA VAL A 95 -4.42 14.77 -6.11
C VAL A 95 -4.06 16.12 -5.53
N ASP A 96 -3.88 17.11 -6.39
CA ASP A 96 -3.34 18.41 -6.04
C ASP A 96 -1.98 18.26 -5.31
N ASP A 97 -1.82 18.87 -4.15
CA ASP A 97 -0.60 18.79 -3.33
C ASP A 97 -0.53 17.56 -2.40
N ASN A 98 -1.53 16.68 -2.46
CA ASN A 98 -1.63 15.52 -1.59
C ASN A 98 -1.34 14.20 -2.32
N LEU A 99 -0.89 13.21 -1.58
CA LEU A 99 -0.75 11.85 -2.08
C LEU A 99 -1.84 10.97 -1.46
N TYR A 100 -2.69 10.40 -2.33
CA TYR A 100 -3.77 9.50 -1.95
C TYR A 100 -3.30 8.07 -2.08
N MET A 101 -3.43 7.30 -1.01
CA MET A 101 -3.14 5.88 -0.95
C MET A 101 -4.43 5.08 -0.86
N TYR A 102 -4.72 4.29 -1.87
CA TYR A 102 -5.75 3.27 -1.79
C TYR A 102 -5.12 1.97 -1.32
N TYR A 103 -5.70 1.37 -0.30
CA TYR A 103 -5.20 0.13 0.30
C TYR A 103 -6.35 -0.84 0.57
N VAL A 104 -6.03 -2.10 0.80
CA VAL A 104 -7.00 -3.14 1.14
C VAL A 104 -6.73 -3.58 2.57
N GLY A 105 -7.69 -3.32 3.45
CA GLY A 105 -7.65 -3.77 4.84
C GLY A 105 -8.25 -5.15 4.99
N PHE A 106 -7.73 -5.93 5.92
CA PHE A 106 -8.17 -7.28 6.23
C PHE A 106 -8.77 -7.35 7.63
N GLN A 107 -9.93 -8.01 7.72
CA GLN A 107 -10.58 -8.35 8.97
C GLN A 107 -10.79 -9.85 9.04
N ILE A 108 -10.30 -10.51 10.10
CA ILE A 108 -10.50 -11.95 10.31
C ILE A 108 -11.91 -12.20 10.82
N VAL A 109 -12.58 -13.17 10.22
CA VAL A 109 -13.94 -13.57 10.59
C VAL A 109 -14.07 -15.09 10.65
N SER A 110 -15.16 -15.59 11.25
CA SER A 110 -15.30 -17.02 11.55
C SER A 110 -15.82 -17.88 10.40
N LYS A 111 -16.54 -17.33 9.43
CA LYS A 111 -17.22 -18.10 8.36
C LYS A 111 -16.49 -18.10 7.03
N VAL A 112 -15.83 -17.01 6.71
CA VAL A 112 -14.88 -16.92 5.60
C VAL A 112 -13.51 -16.62 6.18
N LYS A 113 -12.45 -16.86 5.42
CA LYS A 113 -11.09 -16.70 5.93
C LYS A 113 -10.80 -15.26 6.39
N PHE A 114 -11.31 -14.29 5.64
CA PHE A 114 -11.19 -12.85 5.93
C PHE A 114 -12.23 -12.06 5.14
N LEU A 115 -12.47 -10.83 5.56
CA LEU A 115 -13.07 -9.77 4.74
C LEU A 115 -11.95 -8.86 4.25
N ALA A 116 -12.05 -8.40 3.01
CA ALA A 116 -11.05 -7.54 2.40
C ALA A 116 -11.71 -6.38 1.66
N TYR A 117 -11.60 -5.17 2.21
CA TYR A 117 -12.24 -3.99 1.66
C TYR A 117 -11.25 -2.84 1.49
N SER A 118 -11.54 -1.96 0.54
CA SER A 118 -10.62 -0.87 0.23
C SER A 118 -10.83 0.33 1.13
N GLY A 119 -9.71 0.82 1.68
CA GLY A 119 -9.60 2.09 2.37
C GLY A 119 -8.91 3.15 1.53
N LEU A 120 -8.97 4.37 2.04
CA LEU A 120 -8.23 5.52 1.56
C LEU A 120 -7.47 6.15 2.72
N ALA A 121 -6.20 6.46 2.50
CA ALA A 121 -5.41 7.29 3.39
C ALA A 121 -4.74 8.42 2.59
N ILE A 122 -4.48 9.54 3.24
CA ILE A 122 -4.01 10.77 2.59
C ILE A 122 -2.76 11.24 3.29
N SER A 123 -1.71 11.45 2.54
CA SER A 123 -0.49 12.13 2.98
C SER A 123 -0.53 13.60 2.57
N ARG A 124 -0.12 14.45 3.51
CA ARG A 124 0.06 15.90 3.35
C ARG A 124 1.50 16.35 3.60
N ASP A 125 2.41 15.39 3.76
CA ASP A 125 3.82 15.58 4.11
C ASP A 125 4.79 14.99 3.07
N GLY A 126 4.33 14.89 1.83
CA GLY A 126 5.14 14.35 0.73
C GLY A 126 5.28 12.81 0.77
N GLY A 127 4.36 12.11 1.43
CA GLY A 127 4.35 10.65 1.46
C GLY A 127 5.14 10.03 2.62
N ASN A 128 5.54 10.82 3.62
CA ASN A 128 6.27 10.29 4.77
C ASN A 128 5.34 9.64 5.80
N SER A 129 4.10 10.10 5.89
CA SER A 129 3.05 9.48 6.69
C SER A 129 1.69 9.61 6.00
N PHE A 130 0.73 8.78 6.41
CA PHE A 130 -0.62 8.77 5.87
C PHE A 130 -1.66 8.71 6.97
N ASP A 131 -2.64 9.61 6.88
CA ASP A 131 -3.83 9.61 7.74
C ASP A 131 -4.98 8.88 7.06
N ARG A 132 -5.65 7.96 7.77
CA ARG A 132 -6.88 7.34 7.27
C ARG A 132 -7.94 8.39 6.98
N PHE A 133 -8.53 8.33 5.81
CA PHE A 133 -9.68 9.17 5.46
C PHE A 133 -10.91 8.81 6.31
N SER A 134 -11.06 7.52 6.63
CA SER A 134 -12.18 7.01 7.42
C SER A 134 -11.77 5.75 8.19
N SER A 135 -12.43 5.47 9.30
CA SER A 135 -12.34 4.21 10.04
C SER A 135 -13.12 3.05 9.37
N THR A 136 -13.91 3.38 8.35
CA THR A 136 -14.67 2.42 7.54
C THR A 136 -14.16 2.40 6.11
N PRO A 137 -14.37 1.31 5.35
CA PRO A 137 -13.93 1.24 3.95
C PRO A 137 -14.57 2.34 3.08
N VAL A 138 -13.83 2.86 2.11
CA VAL A 138 -14.39 3.70 1.04
C VAL A 138 -15.09 2.87 -0.03
N MET A 139 -14.78 1.57 -0.07
CA MET A 139 -15.45 0.59 -0.93
C MET A 139 -15.73 -0.67 -0.11
N ASP A 140 -16.90 -0.68 0.54
CA ASP A 140 -17.37 -1.77 1.39
C ASP A 140 -18.14 -2.82 0.56
N ARG A 141 -18.66 -3.85 1.21
CA ARG A 141 -19.47 -4.93 0.61
C ARG A 141 -20.70 -4.39 -0.12
N CYS A 142 -21.11 -5.12 -1.12
CA CYS A 142 -22.35 -4.86 -1.85
C CYS A 142 -22.99 -6.19 -2.28
N GLU A 143 -24.08 -6.12 -3.02
CA GLU A 143 -24.80 -7.32 -3.47
C GLU A 143 -23.92 -8.25 -4.33
N GLU A 144 -23.05 -7.68 -5.17
CA GLU A 144 -22.17 -8.41 -6.08
C GLU A 144 -20.84 -8.83 -5.43
N ALA A 145 -20.49 -8.28 -4.25
CA ALA A 145 -19.20 -8.50 -3.60
C ALA A 145 -19.38 -8.61 -2.08
N LYS A 146 -19.47 -9.84 -1.61
CA LYS A 146 -19.83 -10.14 -0.21
C LYS A 146 -18.65 -10.05 0.75
N TYR A 147 -17.42 -10.34 0.32
CA TYR A 147 -16.25 -10.45 1.20
C TYR A 147 -14.96 -9.86 0.63
N ILE A 148 -14.89 -9.54 -0.65
CA ILE A 148 -13.74 -8.85 -1.25
C ILE A 148 -14.20 -7.73 -2.17
N ARG A 149 -13.68 -6.52 -1.91
CA ARG A 149 -13.67 -5.38 -2.84
C ARG A 149 -12.35 -4.67 -2.73
N ALA A 150 -11.40 -5.07 -3.57
CA ALA A 150 -10.01 -4.69 -3.49
C ALA A 150 -9.61 -3.79 -4.66
N ILE A 151 -9.31 -2.53 -4.40
CA ILE A 151 -8.80 -1.58 -5.40
C ILE A 151 -7.34 -1.92 -5.68
N HIS A 152 -7.00 -2.11 -6.96
CA HIS A 152 -5.66 -2.45 -7.43
C HIS A 152 -4.99 -1.35 -8.23
N SER A 153 -5.78 -0.48 -8.88
CA SER A 153 -5.22 0.63 -9.62
C SER A 153 -6.19 1.81 -9.65
N VAL A 154 -5.64 3.00 -9.60
CA VAL A 154 -6.40 4.26 -9.60
C VAL A 154 -5.73 5.27 -10.52
N ARG A 155 -6.54 6.01 -11.26
CA ARG A 155 -6.12 7.21 -11.98
C ARG A 155 -7.00 8.39 -11.63
N TYR A 156 -6.38 9.54 -11.45
CA TYR A 156 -7.08 10.80 -11.25
C TYR A 156 -6.83 11.69 -12.46
N GLU A 157 -7.89 11.99 -13.20
CA GLU A 157 -7.84 12.81 -14.42
C GLU A 157 -9.09 13.67 -14.52
N ASN A 158 -8.93 14.96 -14.79
CA ASN A 158 -10.03 15.92 -15.00
C ASN A 158 -11.05 15.95 -13.85
N GLY A 159 -10.56 15.92 -12.60
CA GLY A 159 -11.41 15.94 -11.39
C GLY A 159 -12.17 14.63 -11.12
N ARG A 160 -11.81 13.55 -11.77
CA ARG A 160 -12.48 12.25 -11.64
C ARG A 160 -11.49 11.14 -11.35
N PHE A 161 -11.90 10.22 -10.47
CA PHE A 161 -11.19 8.97 -10.22
C PHE A 161 -11.72 7.88 -11.16
N ARG A 162 -10.79 7.15 -11.78
CA ARG A 162 -11.04 5.86 -12.43
C ARG A 162 -10.39 4.79 -11.59
N VAL A 163 -11.15 3.76 -11.25
CA VAL A 163 -10.74 2.74 -10.30
C VAL A 163 -10.91 1.36 -10.91
N TRP A 164 -9.88 0.54 -10.84
CA TRP A 164 -9.92 -0.89 -11.17
C TRP A 164 -9.83 -1.69 -9.88
N TYR A 165 -10.78 -2.60 -9.71
CA TYR A 165 -10.88 -3.38 -8.47
C TYR A 165 -11.31 -4.82 -8.74
N ALA A 166 -10.93 -5.73 -7.83
CA ALA A 166 -11.40 -7.10 -7.80
C ALA A 166 -12.60 -7.25 -6.86
N THR A 167 -13.46 -8.22 -7.14
CA THR A 167 -14.61 -8.61 -6.32
C THR A 167 -14.57 -10.09 -6.00
N GLY A 168 -15.16 -10.49 -4.86
CA GLY A 168 -15.32 -11.87 -4.46
C GLY A 168 -16.42 -12.07 -3.40
#